data_72da6d38d37be26c1f866bcd6835b6a6
#
_entry.id   72da6d38d37be26c1f866bcd6835b6a6
#
_cell.length_a   1.000
_cell.length_b   1.000
_cell.length_c   1.000
_cell.angle_alpha   90.00
_cell.angle_beta   90.00
_cell.angle_gamma   90.00
#
_symmetry.space_group_name_H-M   'P 1'
#
loop_
_entity.id
_entity.type
_entity.pdbx_description
1 polymer ?
#
loop_
_entity_poly.entity_id
_entity_poly.type
_entity_poly.pdbx_seq_one_letter_code
_entity_poly.pdbx_strand_id
1 'polypeptide(L)'
;MTAPAHLRVLIAPDSFGDTLSAVAATEAIARGWSAARPDDHITRAPQSDGGPGFVDVLASRFGTVVTETVAGPLGASVSARWLHDTGGEVPTAYIECAQACGLHQLGGGPTPRTAMAADTLSLIHI
;
A
#
# COMPACT_ATOMS: atom_id res chain seq x y z
N MET A 1 18.22 -18.70 -36.39
CA MET A 1 17.95 -17.77 -35.28
C MET A 1 17.24 -18.58 -34.19
N THR A 2 17.88 -18.81 -33.05
CA THR A 2 17.23 -19.42 -31.90
C THR A 2 16.13 -18.48 -31.41
N ALA A 3 14.90 -18.99 -31.21
CA ALA A 3 13.83 -18.21 -30.58
C ALA A 3 14.35 -17.65 -29.26
N PRO A 4 14.03 -16.39 -28.92
CA PRO A 4 14.44 -15.83 -27.64
C PRO A 4 13.89 -16.72 -26.53
N ALA A 5 14.73 -17.10 -25.56
CA ALA A 5 14.32 -17.90 -24.42
C ALA A 5 13.20 -17.15 -23.66
N HIS A 6 12.18 -17.89 -23.20
CA HIS A 6 11.15 -17.34 -22.32
C HIS A 6 11.80 -16.83 -21.04
N LEU A 7 11.45 -15.60 -20.65
CA LEU A 7 11.97 -14.98 -19.44
C LEU A 7 11.01 -15.21 -18.26
N ARG A 8 11.59 -15.25 -17.08
CA ARG A 8 10.84 -15.10 -15.82
C ARG A 8 11.05 -13.66 -15.35
N VAL A 9 9.97 -12.88 -15.35
CA VAL A 9 9.99 -11.44 -15.06
C VAL A 9 9.33 -11.20 -13.73
N LEU A 10 10.04 -10.54 -12.82
CA LEU A 10 9.48 -10.05 -11.56
C LEU A 10 9.22 -8.54 -11.70
N ILE A 11 7.97 -8.13 -11.46
CA ILE A 11 7.55 -6.73 -11.49
C ILE A 11 7.24 -6.31 -10.05
N ALA A 12 8.09 -5.46 -9.48
CA ALA A 12 8.06 -5.11 -8.07
C ALA A 12 8.24 -3.59 -7.83
N PRO A 13 7.39 -2.73 -8.42
CA PRO A 13 7.43 -1.30 -8.18
C PRO A 13 6.84 -0.96 -6.82
N ASP A 14 7.27 0.16 -6.25
CA ASP A 14 6.55 0.91 -5.24
C ASP A 14 5.57 1.92 -5.91
N SER A 15 4.88 2.72 -5.13
CA SER A 15 4.01 3.79 -5.61
C SER A 15 4.81 4.93 -6.24
N PHE A 16 4.17 5.68 -7.14
CA PHE A 16 4.71 6.89 -7.76
C PHE A 16 4.05 8.12 -7.12
N GLY A 17 4.40 8.38 -5.88
CA GLY A 17 3.77 9.41 -5.07
C GLY A 17 2.25 9.20 -4.97
N ASP A 18 1.49 10.29 -5.04
CA ASP A 18 0.03 10.25 -4.97
C ASP A 18 -0.65 9.97 -6.32
N THR A 19 0.14 9.79 -7.39
CA THR A 19 -0.40 9.70 -8.76
C THR A 19 -0.72 8.29 -9.20
N LEU A 20 0.05 7.29 -8.74
CA LEU A 20 -0.12 5.91 -9.15
C LEU A 20 0.25 4.95 -8.01
N SER A 21 -0.68 4.12 -7.59
CA SER A 21 -0.42 3.11 -6.55
C SER A 21 0.52 2.01 -7.05
N ALA A 22 1.22 1.36 -6.14
CA ALA A 22 2.12 0.24 -6.46
C ALA A 22 1.38 -0.90 -7.21
N VAL A 23 0.14 -1.19 -6.80
CA VAL A 23 -0.70 -2.21 -7.46
C VAL A 23 -1.03 -1.79 -8.90
N ALA A 24 -1.48 -0.55 -9.11
CA ALA A 24 -1.81 -0.05 -10.44
C ALA A 24 -0.57 0.06 -11.36
N ALA A 25 0.58 0.46 -10.81
CA ALA A 25 1.85 0.48 -11.51
C ALA A 25 2.26 -0.93 -11.96
N THR A 26 2.17 -1.90 -11.05
CA THR A 26 2.47 -3.31 -11.34
C THR A 26 1.62 -3.83 -12.50
N GLU A 27 0.31 -3.55 -12.49
CA GLU A 27 -0.60 -3.99 -13.55
C GLU A 27 -0.32 -3.29 -14.89
N ALA A 28 0.01 -1.99 -14.87
CA ALA A 28 0.35 -1.26 -16.09
C ALA A 28 1.63 -1.81 -16.73
N ILE A 29 2.67 -2.05 -15.94
CA ILE A 29 3.94 -2.63 -16.41
C ILE A 29 3.71 -4.05 -16.94
N ALA A 30 2.93 -4.88 -16.22
CA ALA A 30 2.64 -6.25 -16.63
C ALA A 30 1.90 -6.30 -17.97
N ARG A 31 0.89 -5.43 -18.19
CA ARG A 31 0.18 -5.33 -19.46
C ARG A 31 1.10 -4.93 -20.60
N GLY A 32 1.97 -3.91 -20.38
CA GLY A 32 2.92 -3.46 -21.39
C GLY A 32 3.92 -4.55 -21.77
N TRP A 33 4.45 -5.25 -20.76
CA TRP A 33 5.37 -6.37 -21.00
C TRP A 33 4.71 -7.51 -21.78
N SER A 34 3.52 -7.96 -21.34
CA SER A 34 2.78 -9.05 -22.01
C SER A 34 2.41 -8.71 -23.46
N ALA A 35 2.15 -7.44 -23.77
CA ALA A 35 1.87 -7.01 -25.14
C ALA A 35 3.08 -7.16 -26.05
N ALA A 36 4.30 -6.95 -25.54
CA ALA A 36 5.54 -7.07 -26.29
C ALA A 36 6.12 -8.51 -26.28
N ARG A 37 5.90 -9.23 -25.17
CA ARG A 37 6.45 -10.58 -24.95
C ARG A 37 5.41 -11.49 -24.26
N PRO A 38 4.43 -11.99 -25.02
CA PRO A 38 3.28 -12.73 -24.47
C PRO A 38 3.64 -14.08 -23.83
N ASP A 39 4.77 -14.65 -24.23
CA ASP A 39 5.21 -15.99 -23.79
C ASP A 39 6.08 -15.96 -22.53
N ASP A 40 6.42 -14.77 -22.01
CA ASP A 40 7.19 -14.64 -20.79
C ASP A 40 6.33 -14.88 -19.54
N HIS A 41 6.93 -15.47 -18.51
CA HIS A 41 6.26 -15.68 -17.23
C HIS A 41 6.40 -14.44 -16.32
N ILE A 42 5.28 -13.80 -15.99
CA ILE A 42 5.27 -12.60 -15.15
C ILE A 42 4.83 -12.93 -13.73
N THR A 43 5.65 -12.52 -12.78
CA THR A 43 5.30 -12.48 -11.35
C THR A 43 5.08 -11.03 -10.92
N ARG A 44 3.89 -10.74 -10.41
CA ARG A 44 3.51 -9.43 -9.87
C ARG A 44 3.81 -9.37 -8.40
N ALA A 45 4.58 -8.39 -7.97
CA ALA A 45 5.01 -8.23 -6.59
C ALA A 45 5.06 -6.75 -6.19
N PRO A 46 3.91 -6.03 -6.18
CA PRO A 46 3.90 -4.64 -5.73
C PRO A 46 4.54 -4.53 -4.35
N GLN A 47 5.28 -3.45 -4.13
CA GLN A 47 6.04 -3.19 -2.91
C GLN A 47 5.49 -1.98 -2.18
N SER A 48 5.85 -1.85 -0.90
CA SER A 48 5.63 -0.65 -0.09
C SER A 48 6.71 -0.54 0.97
N ASP A 49 7.15 0.66 1.24
CA ASP A 49 8.07 1.01 2.33
C ASP A 49 7.37 1.15 3.71
N GLY A 50 6.06 0.84 3.77
CA GLY A 50 5.22 1.02 4.96
C GLY A 50 4.46 2.36 4.97
N GLY A 51 4.67 3.22 3.98
CA GLY A 51 3.95 4.46 3.75
C GLY A 51 2.58 4.27 3.09
N PRO A 52 2.01 5.33 2.51
CA PRO A 52 0.71 5.29 1.88
C PRO A 52 0.59 4.18 0.82
N GLY A 53 -0.44 3.33 0.95
CA GLY A 53 -0.67 2.19 0.08
C GLY A 53 -0.17 0.84 0.61
N PHE A 54 0.45 0.81 1.79
CA PHE A 54 0.93 -0.43 2.43
C PHE A 54 -0.21 -1.45 2.59
N VAL A 55 -1.37 -1.03 3.12
CA VAL A 55 -2.54 -1.89 3.29
C VAL A 55 -3.01 -2.43 1.93
N ASP A 56 -3.04 -1.61 0.89
CA ASP A 56 -3.50 -2.05 -0.45
C ASP A 56 -2.55 -3.08 -1.08
N VAL A 57 -1.24 -2.91 -0.88
CA VAL A 57 -0.23 -3.87 -1.34
C VAL A 57 -0.43 -5.23 -0.68
N LEU A 58 -0.61 -5.27 0.64
CA LEU A 58 -0.85 -6.52 1.37
C LEU A 58 -2.20 -7.14 1.03
N ALA A 59 -3.26 -6.34 0.97
CA ALA A 59 -4.62 -6.78 0.63
C ALA A 59 -4.72 -7.39 -0.77
N SER A 60 -3.80 -7.05 -1.67
CA SER A 60 -3.73 -7.70 -2.99
C SER A 60 -3.30 -9.18 -2.92
N ARG A 61 -2.87 -9.66 -1.77
CA ARG A 61 -2.32 -11.01 -1.58
C ARG A 61 -3.01 -11.83 -0.51
N PHE A 62 -3.39 -11.22 0.60
CA PHE A 62 -3.97 -11.93 1.75
C PHE A 62 -4.75 -10.97 2.65
N GLY A 63 -5.41 -11.54 3.66
CA GLY A 63 -6.09 -10.84 4.73
C GLY A 63 -7.42 -10.19 4.32
N THR A 64 -8.01 -9.49 5.27
CA THR A 64 -9.26 -8.75 5.12
C THR A 64 -9.05 -7.31 5.55
N VAL A 65 -9.44 -6.35 4.69
CA VAL A 65 -9.37 -4.93 5.03
C VAL A 65 -10.49 -4.58 6.02
N VAL A 66 -10.09 -3.99 7.13
CA VAL A 66 -10.99 -3.44 8.14
C VAL A 66 -10.89 -1.91 8.10
N THR A 67 -12.01 -1.23 8.29
CA THR A 67 -12.08 0.24 8.28
C THR A 67 -12.60 0.72 9.63
N GLU A 68 -11.86 1.65 10.23
CA GLU A 68 -12.19 2.26 11.51
C GLU A 68 -12.18 3.78 11.41
N THR A 69 -12.89 4.42 12.33
CA THR A 69 -12.87 5.88 12.49
C THR A 69 -11.95 6.23 13.65
N VAL A 70 -10.88 6.95 13.35
CA VAL A 70 -9.85 7.34 14.33
C VAL A 70 -9.64 8.85 14.33
N ALA A 71 -8.94 9.37 15.34
CA ALA A 71 -8.54 10.77 15.36
C ALA A 71 -7.44 11.01 14.31
N GLY A 72 -7.61 12.04 13.49
CA GLY A 72 -6.61 12.49 12.54
C GLY A 72 -5.65 13.52 13.14
N PRO A 73 -4.61 13.94 12.39
CA PRO A 73 -3.50 14.75 12.89
C PRO A 73 -3.90 16.18 13.28
N LEU A 74 -5.06 16.63 12.88
CA LEU A 74 -5.60 17.97 13.19
C LEU A 74 -6.81 17.90 14.12
N GLY A 75 -7.04 16.75 14.79
CA GLY A 75 -8.15 16.55 15.73
C GLY A 75 -9.50 16.22 15.08
N ALA A 76 -9.61 16.26 13.76
CA ALA A 76 -10.79 15.77 13.05
C ALA A 76 -10.75 14.24 12.96
N SER A 77 -11.91 13.59 12.94
CA SER A 77 -11.99 12.16 12.69
C SER A 77 -11.67 11.84 11.24
N VAL A 78 -10.89 10.78 11.03
CA VAL A 78 -10.55 10.25 9.71
C VAL A 78 -10.89 8.76 9.63
N SER A 79 -11.16 8.29 8.41
CA SER A 79 -11.33 6.86 8.15
C SER A 79 -9.96 6.24 7.91
N ALA A 80 -9.57 5.29 8.73
CA ALA A 80 -8.31 4.56 8.59
C ALA A 80 -8.59 3.08 8.30
N ARG A 81 -7.77 2.50 7.42
CA ARG A 81 -7.86 1.09 7.05
C ARG A 81 -6.64 0.34 7.58
N TRP A 82 -6.87 -0.87 7.99
CA TRP A 82 -5.83 -1.81 8.37
C TRP A 82 -6.16 -3.20 7.83
N LEU A 83 -5.19 -4.10 7.78
CA LEU A 83 -5.39 -5.45 7.28
C LEU A 83 -5.39 -6.44 8.45
N HIS A 84 -6.42 -7.26 8.53
CA HIS A 84 -6.53 -8.39 9.45
C HIS A 84 -6.21 -9.69 8.71
N ASP A 85 -5.16 -10.36 9.14
CA ASP A 85 -4.78 -11.67 8.61
C ASP A 85 -4.99 -12.75 9.66
N THR A 86 -5.80 -13.74 9.31
CA THR A 86 -6.08 -14.93 10.11
C THR A 86 -5.58 -16.22 9.44
N GLY A 87 -4.84 -16.10 8.33
CA GLY A 87 -4.32 -17.24 7.57
C GLY A 87 -3.08 -17.88 8.18
N GLY A 88 -2.40 -17.21 9.11
CA GLY A 88 -1.26 -17.73 9.86
C GLY A 88 -1.64 -18.42 11.17
N GLU A 89 -0.64 -18.91 11.90
CA GLU A 89 -0.83 -19.51 13.24
C GLU A 89 -1.31 -18.48 14.28
N VAL A 90 -0.95 -17.21 14.10
CA VAL A 90 -1.32 -16.11 14.99
C VAL A 90 -2.05 -15.04 14.17
N PRO A 91 -3.28 -14.64 14.57
CA PRO A 91 -3.95 -13.51 13.95
C PRO A 91 -3.10 -12.27 14.01
N THR A 92 -2.90 -11.60 12.88
CA THR A 92 -1.98 -10.48 12.73
C THR A 92 -2.70 -9.26 12.18
N ALA A 93 -2.48 -8.10 12.79
CA ALA A 93 -2.93 -6.81 12.28
C ALA A 93 -1.76 -6.08 11.60
N TYR A 94 -1.96 -5.64 10.36
CA TYR A 94 -1.02 -4.80 9.62
C TYR A 94 -1.59 -3.39 9.55
N ILE A 95 -0.91 -2.46 10.20
CA ILE A 95 -1.39 -1.08 10.39
C ILE A 95 -0.52 -0.13 9.58
N GLU A 96 -1.18 0.66 8.73
CA GLU A 96 -0.57 1.76 7.98
C GLU A 96 -0.78 3.07 8.74
N CYS A 97 0.25 3.58 9.41
CA CYS A 97 0.16 4.83 10.17
C CYS A 97 -0.28 6.02 9.30
N ALA A 98 0.11 6.03 8.02
CA ALA A 98 -0.28 7.07 7.08
C ALA A 98 -1.81 7.19 6.87
N GLN A 99 -2.58 6.14 7.15
CA GLN A 99 -4.04 6.20 7.10
C GLN A 99 -4.62 7.17 8.14
N ALA A 100 -3.98 7.31 9.29
CA ALA A 100 -4.42 8.22 10.36
C ALA A 100 -3.65 9.53 10.38
N CYS A 101 -2.33 9.51 10.13
CA CYS A 101 -1.44 10.66 10.31
C CYS A 101 -0.53 10.96 9.10
N GLY A 102 -0.92 10.52 7.91
CA GLY A 102 -0.17 10.80 6.68
C GLY A 102 -0.21 12.27 6.26
N LEU A 103 0.78 12.71 5.52
CA LEU A 103 0.90 14.09 5.01
C LEU A 103 -0.32 14.54 4.20
N HIS A 104 -0.98 13.62 3.50
CA HIS A 104 -2.20 13.91 2.74
C HIS A 104 -3.36 14.38 3.62
N GLN A 105 -3.36 14.06 4.91
CA GLN A 105 -4.35 14.53 5.89
C GLN A 105 -4.19 16.00 6.26
N LEU A 106 -3.07 16.64 5.88
CA LEU A 106 -2.75 18.01 6.26
C LEU A 106 -3.21 19.07 5.25
N GLY A 107 -3.84 18.66 4.14
CA GLY A 107 -4.38 19.59 3.14
C GLY A 107 -3.33 20.44 2.42
N GLY A 108 -2.05 20.04 2.40
CA GLY A 108 -0.97 20.73 1.68
C GLY A 108 -0.44 21.98 2.38
N GLY A 109 -0.89 22.30 3.60
CA GLY A 109 -0.37 23.39 4.41
C GLY A 109 0.91 23.04 5.18
N PRO A 110 1.59 24.02 5.81
CA PRO A 110 2.73 23.74 6.68
C PRO A 110 2.28 22.84 7.85
N THR A 111 3.06 21.80 8.12
CA THR A 111 2.77 20.83 9.18
C THR A 111 2.85 21.51 10.55
N PRO A 112 1.76 21.64 11.30
CA PRO A 112 1.81 22.14 12.67
C PRO A 112 2.68 21.22 13.52
N ARG A 113 3.55 21.78 14.38
CA ARG A 113 4.37 20.97 15.30
C ARG A 113 3.54 20.08 16.23
N THR A 114 2.30 20.46 16.51
CA THR A 114 1.34 19.71 17.33
C THR A 114 0.70 18.53 16.60
N ALA A 115 0.68 18.53 15.26
CA ALA A 115 0.09 17.46 14.48
C ALA A 115 0.94 16.16 14.53
N MET A 116 2.23 16.26 14.79
CA MET A 116 3.13 15.10 14.74
C MET A 116 3.09 14.21 15.99
N ALA A 117 2.49 14.65 17.09
CA ALA A 117 2.60 13.98 18.39
C ALA A 117 1.35 13.20 18.82
N ALA A 118 0.17 13.50 18.26
CA ALA A 118 -1.08 13.07 18.88
C ALA A 118 -1.57 11.68 18.42
N ASP A 119 -1.24 11.19 17.25
CA ASP A 119 -2.14 10.25 16.59
C ASP A 119 -1.60 8.88 16.23
N THR A 120 -0.33 8.63 16.43
CA THR A 120 0.21 7.25 16.35
C THR A 120 -0.42 6.36 17.44
N LEU A 121 -0.87 6.95 18.53
CA LEU A 121 -1.54 6.26 19.64
C LEU A 121 -2.98 5.87 19.33
N SER A 122 -3.68 6.58 18.45
CA SER A 122 -5.07 6.25 18.08
C SER A 122 -5.18 4.90 17.36
N LEU A 123 -4.19 4.53 16.56
CA LEU A 123 -4.16 3.25 15.85
C LEU A 123 -3.83 2.07 16.76
N ILE A 124 -3.21 2.30 17.90
CA ILE A 124 -2.84 1.24 18.87
C ILE A 124 -4.07 0.78 19.68
N HIS A 125 -5.15 1.56 19.67
CA HIS A 125 -6.38 1.29 20.45
C HIS A 125 -7.52 0.70 19.59
N ILE A 126 -7.22 0.23 18.38
CA ILE A 126 -8.17 -0.46 17.51
C ILE A 126 -8.41 -1.89 18.00
#